data_6e4fb75b50da63f408efead265e4dbc5
#
_entry.id   6e4fb75b50da63f408efead265e4dbc5
#
_cell.length_a   1.000
_cell.length_b   1.000
_cell.length_c   1.000
_cell.angle_alpha   90.00
_cell.angle_beta   90.00
_cell.angle_gamma   90.00
#
_symmetry.space_group_name_H-M   'P 1'
#
loop_
_entity.id
_entity.type
_entity.pdbx_description
1 polymer ?
#
loop_
_entity_poly.entity_id
_entity_poly.type
_entity_poly.pdbx_seq_one_letter_code
_entity_poly.pdbx_strand_id
1 'polypeptide(L)'
;MAESLCSADEQDVPVNLISFLKAIPDGRYRRGVRYPQWYLLLVAVLGILSGCRSSRDLEAFAKRHRPVLNQALGLNFKRWPSDATFLYLFNQANLQQFGEVLQAWMISQIPDGGTALEQLVCDGKTLKGSAIETADGKHRFVAQVTVYARALGVALAQKSYDTHESSEQAALKELLSTMELEGKLIQADALHTTQAFFAGVSSRAPTSP
;
A
#
# COMPACT_ATOMS: atom_id res chain seq x y z
N MET A 1 -9.30 54.75 -0.95
CA MET A 1 -8.74 53.89 -2.01
C MET A 1 -7.96 52.80 -1.31
N ALA A 2 -8.59 51.67 -1.12
CA ALA A 2 -7.98 50.47 -0.54
C ALA A 2 -7.97 49.43 -1.66
N GLU A 3 -6.79 49.17 -2.20
CA GLU A 3 -6.59 48.11 -3.18
C GLU A 3 -6.62 46.77 -2.51
N SER A 4 -7.59 45.97 -2.99
CA SER A 4 -7.76 44.58 -2.74
C SER A 4 -6.53 43.81 -3.24
N LEU A 5 -5.74 43.24 -2.36
CA LEU A 5 -4.72 42.26 -2.70
C LEU A 5 -5.45 40.93 -2.95
N CYS A 6 -5.49 40.62 -4.24
CA CYS A 6 -5.95 39.36 -4.80
C CYS A 6 -5.23 38.20 -4.12
N SER A 7 -6.01 37.30 -3.54
CA SER A 7 -5.59 35.98 -3.08
C SER A 7 -5.00 35.22 -4.25
N ALA A 8 -3.72 34.88 -4.17
CA ALA A 8 -3.07 33.98 -5.10
C ALA A 8 -3.79 32.63 -5.06
N ASP A 9 -4.21 32.17 -6.21
CA ASP A 9 -4.73 30.84 -6.45
C ASP A 9 -3.76 29.80 -5.87
N GLU A 10 -4.19 29.13 -4.86
CA GLU A 10 -3.60 27.88 -4.40
C GLU A 10 -3.84 26.89 -5.55
N GLN A 11 -2.88 26.83 -6.48
CA GLN A 11 -2.89 25.88 -7.58
C GLN A 11 -2.96 24.50 -6.97
N ASP A 12 -4.10 23.87 -7.14
CA ASP A 12 -4.38 22.47 -6.82
C ASP A 12 -3.36 21.61 -7.60
N VAL A 13 -2.17 21.39 -7.00
CA VAL A 13 -1.11 20.59 -7.60
C VAL A 13 -1.68 19.17 -7.64
N PRO A 14 -1.90 18.62 -8.83
CA PRO A 14 -2.50 17.28 -8.91
C PRO A 14 -1.64 16.33 -8.09
N VAL A 15 -2.25 15.78 -7.05
CA VAL A 15 -1.62 14.88 -6.09
C VAL A 15 -1.30 13.57 -6.83
N ASN A 16 -0.13 13.49 -7.44
CA ASN A 16 0.28 12.36 -8.25
C ASN A 16 1.07 11.33 -7.42
N LEU A 17 1.00 10.07 -7.83
CA LEU A 17 1.71 8.96 -7.18
C LEU A 17 3.21 9.25 -6.96
N ILE A 18 3.86 9.95 -7.88
CA ILE A 18 5.30 10.24 -7.81
C ILE A 18 5.62 11.11 -6.59
N SER A 19 4.77 12.08 -6.26
CA SER A 19 4.94 12.92 -5.07
C SER A 19 4.91 12.08 -3.80
N PHE A 20 3.98 11.14 -3.70
CA PHE A 20 3.88 10.21 -2.58
C PHE A 20 5.09 9.29 -2.50
N LEU A 21 5.55 8.73 -3.62
CA LEU A 21 6.74 7.86 -3.64
C LEU A 21 8.02 8.62 -3.27
N LYS A 22 8.12 9.91 -3.60
CA LYS A 22 9.26 10.77 -3.21
C LYS A 22 9.28 11.07 -1.71
N ALA A 23 8.14 11.02 -1.03
CA ALA A 23 8.06 11.21 0.41
C ALA A 23 8.62 10.04 1.23
N ILE A 24 8.80 8.86 0.60
CA ILE A 24 9.37 7.69 1.27
C ILE A 24 10.88 7.91 1.45
N PRO A 25 11.41 7.87 2.68
CA PRO A 25 12.84 7.98 2.93
C PRO A 25 13.63 6.86 2.25
N ASP A 26 14.71 7.22 1.57
CA ASP A 26 15.61 6.24 0.97
C ASP A 26 16.60 5.72 2.02
N GLY A 27 16.32 4.55 2.59
CA GLY A 27 17.16 3.89 3.59
C GLY A 27 18.44 3.24 3.03
N ARG A 28 18.65 3.29 1.72
CA ARG A 28 19.83 2.67 1.09
C ARG A 28 21.09 3.50 1.32
N TYR A 29 22.24 2.83 1.45
CA TYR A 29 23.52 3.50 1.49
C TYR A 29 23.75 4.33 0.21
N ARG A 30 24.13 5.60 0.35
CA ARG A 30 24.34 6.54 -0.79
C ARG A 30 25.37 6.03 -1.80
N ARG A 31 26.38 5.27 -1.34
CA ARG A 31 27.42 4.74 -2.22
C ARG A 31 26.84 3.69 -3.19
N GLY A 32 26.96 3.96 -4.49
CA GLY A 32 26.50 3.07 -5.54
C GLY A 32 25.04 3.20 -5.95
N VAL A 33 24.28 4.12 -5.35
CA VAL A 33 22.89 4.40 -5.75
C VAL A 33 22.89 5.11 -7.10
N ARG A 34 22.42 4.42 -8.15
CA ARG A 34 22.30 4.96 -9.52
C ARG A 34 20.91 5.50 -9.83
N TYR A 35 19.91 4.95 -9.16
CA TYR A 35 18.49 5.26 -9.38
C TYR A 35 17.87 5.69 -8.07
N PRO A 36 17.13 6.81 -8.01
CA PRO A 36 16.41 7.20 -6.81
C PRO A 36 15.35 6.14 -6.46
N GLN A 37 15.07 5.98 -5.18
CA GLN A 37 14.14 4.97 -4.67
C GLN A 37 12.75 5.11 -5.31
N TRP A 38 12.23 6.33 -5.36
CA TRP A 38 10.92 6.61 -5.93
C TRP A 38 10.78 6.12 -7.38
N TYR A 39 11.84 6.23 -8.18
CA TYR A 39 11.84 5.74 -9.56
C TYR A 39 11.74 4.21 -9.62
N LEU A 40 12.53 3.52 -8.79
CA LEU A 40 12.48 2.06 -8.73
C LEU A 40 11.11 1.55 -8.24
N LEU A 41 10.52 2.21 -7.24
CA LEU A 41 9.19 1.91 -6.74
C LEU A 41 8.12 2.16 -7.82
N LEU A 42 8.21 3.27 -8.54
CA LEU A 42 7.32 3.56 -9.66
C LEU A 42 7.41 2.49 -10.76
N VAL A 43 8.64 2.12 -11.15
CA VAL A 43 8.85 1.04 -12.14
C VAL A 43 8.29 -0.29 -11.63
N ALA A 44 8.45 -0.60 -10.36
CA ALA A 44 7.87 -1.80 -9.76
C ALA A 44 6.34 -1.79 -9.81
N VAL A 45 5.69 -0.69 -9.42
CA VAL A 45 4.22 -0.55 -9.51
C VAL A 45 3.74 -0.73 -10.94
N LEU A 46 4.32 0.01 -11.90
CA LEU A 46 3.94 -0.08 -13.31
C LEU A 46 4.19 -1.48 -13.88
N GLY A 47 5.31 -2.11 -13.54
CA GLY A 47 5.65 -3.45 -13.96
C GLY A 47 4.67 -4.50 -13.43
N ILE A 48 4.33 -4.44 -12.13
CA ILE A 48 3.37 -5.35 -11.50
C ILE A 48 1.98 -5.19 -12.14
N LEU A 49 1.52 -3.97 -12.35
CA LEU A 49 0.26 -3.69 -13.05
C LEU A 49 0.27 -4.17 -14.50
N SER A 50 1.47 -4.25 -15.12
CA SER A 50 1.67 -4.81 -16.47
C SER A 50 1.90 -6.34 -16.48
N GLY A 51 1.76 -7.01 -15.34
CA GLY A 51 1.84 -8.46 -15.19
C GLY A 51 3.24 -9.01 -14.85
N CYS A 52 4.21 -8.18 -14.51
CA CYS A 52 5.50 -8.65 -13.99
C CYS A 52 5.34 -9.41 -12.68
N ARG A 53 6.00 -10.55 -12.54
CA ARG A 53 5.92 -11.45 -11.37
C ARG A 53 7.27 -11.72 -10.71
N SER A 54 8.35 -11.22 -11.28
CA SER A 54 9.71 -11.43 -10.78
C SER A 54 10.58 -10.19 -10.97
N SER A 55 11.69 -10.12 -10.26
CA SER A 55 12.70 -9.07 -10.44
C SER A 55 13.28 -9.05 -11.87
N ARG A 56 13.39 -10.21 -12.51
CA ARG A 56 13.82 -10.33 -13.92
C ARG A 56 12.79 -9.73 -14.87
N ASP A 57 11.49 -9.93 -14.61
CA ASP A 57 10.43 -9.29 -15.40
C ASP A 57 10.48 -7.78 -15.25
N LEU A 58 10.74 -7.28 -14.03
CA LEU A 58 10.91 -5.84 -13.76
C LEU A 58 12.12 -5.26 -14.49
N GLU A 59 13.24 -5.99 -14.57
CA GLU A 59 14.38 -5.58 -15.38
C GLU A 59 14.00 -5.50 -16.85
N ALA A 60 13.34 -6.52 -17.38
CA ALA A 60 12.89 -6.55 -18.78
C ALA A 60 11.90 -5.41 -19.09
N PHE A 61 10.97 -5.13 -18.16
CA PHE A 61 10.04 -4.02 -18.22
C PHE A 61 10.79 -2.68 -18.23
N ALA A 62 11.70 -2.46 -17.28
CA ALA A 62 12.50 -1.23 -17.20
C ALA A 62 13.35 -1.00 -18.45
N LYS A 63 13.95 -2.07 -18.99
CA LYS A 63 14.71 -2.01 -20.24
C LYS A 63 13.86 -1.56 -21.41
N ARG A 64 12.68 -2.18 -21.58
CA ARG A 64 11.75 -1.89 -22.67
C ARG A 64 11.22 -0.47 -22.62
N HIS A 65 10.82 0.00 -21.42
CA HIS A 65 10.13 1.27 -21.23
C HIS A 65 11.05 2.44 -20.89
N ARG A 66 12.38 2.22 -20.76
CA ARG A 66 13.36 3.28 -20.43
C ARG A 66 13.20 4.56 -21.25
N PRO A 67 13.08 4.52 -22.59
CA PRO A 67 13.00 5.77 -23.37
C PRO A 67 11.78 6.58 -23.00
N VAL A 68 10.62 5.92 -22.89
CA VAL A 68 9.35 6.56 -22.53
C VAL A 68 9.38 7.10 -21.11
N LEU A 69 9.90 6.32 -20.15
CA LEU A 69 10.03 6.74 -18.75
C LEU A 69 11.00 7.92 -18.61
N ASN A 70 12.12 7.91 -19.31
CA ASN A 70 13.04 9.05 -19.31
C ASN A 70 12.36 10.32 -19.83
N GLN A 71 11.63 10.21 -20.93
CA GLN A 71 10.92 11.33 -21.52
C GLN A 71 9.82 11.86 -20.60
N ALA A 72 8.96 10.97 -20.11
CA ALA A 72 7.81 11.35 -19.28
C ALA A 72 8.21 11.94 -17.93
N LEU A 73 9.34 11.50 -17.38
CA LEU A 73 9.81 11.92 -16.04
C LEU A 73 10.93 12.97 -16.07
N GLY A 74 11.33 13.44 -17.26
CA GLY A 74 12.46 14.37 -17.42
C GLY A 74 13.80 13.79 -16.96
N LEU A 75 14.00 12.47 -17.11
CA LEU A 75 15.19 11.73 -16.68
C LEU A 75 16.12 11.42 -17.86
N ASN A 76 17.38 11.13 -17.56
CA ASN A 76 18.36 10.76 -18.59
C ASN A 76 19.19 9.55 -18.16
N PHE A 77 18.53 8.44 -17.80
CA PHE A 77 19.23 7.21 -17.47
C PHE A 77 19.73 6.49 -18.73
N LYS A 78 21.06 6.33 -18.85
CA LYS A 78 21.69 5.61 -19.97
C LYS A 78 21.47 4.11 -19.89
N ARG A 79 21.28 3.54 -18.69
CA ARG A 79 21.03 2.12 -18.43
C ARG A 79 19.72 1.96 -17.68
N TRP A 80 19.20 0.75 -17.61
CA TRP A 80 18.04 0.36 -16.82
C TRP A 80 18.47 -0.29 -15.51
N PRO A 81 17.61 -0.31 -14.48
CA PRO A 81 17.85 -1.08 -13.27
C PRO A 81 17.88 -2.58 -13.56
N SER A 82 18.86 -3.30 -13.02
CA SER A 82 18.94 -4.75 -13.11
C SER A 82 18.01 -5.44 -12.10
N ASP A 83 17.78 -6.72 -12.29
CA ASP A 83 17.06 -7.59 -11.36
C ASP A 83 17.64 -7.51 -9.93
N ALA A 84 18.97 -7.54 -9.80
CA ALA A 84 19.66 -7.38 -8.53
C ALA A 84 19.37 -6.02 -7.87
N THR A 85 19.16 -4.95 -8.65
CA THR A 85 18.78 -3.63 -8.11
C THR A 85 17.40 -3.67 -7.46
N PHE A 86 16.44 -4.37 -8.08
CA PHE A 86 15.10 -4.55 -7.50
C PHE A 86 15.12 -5.45 -6.27
N LEU A 87 15.89 -6.55 -6.30
CA LEU A 87 16.05 -7.43 -5.14
C LEU A 87 16.66 -6.66 -3.95
N TYR A 88 17.69 -5.87 -4.19
CA TYR A 88 18.30 -5.04 -3.15
C TYR A 88 17.31 -4.00 -2.59
N LEU A 89 16.54 -3.36 -3.47
CA LEU A 89 15.48 -2.43 -3.05
C LEU A 89 14.47 -3.13 -2.13
N PHE A 90 13.92 -4.26 -2.56
CA PHE A 90 12.86 -4.96 -1.81
C PHE A 90 13.35 -5.53 -0.48
N ASN A 91 14.61 -5.94 -0.39
CA ASN A 91 15.20 -6.41 0.87
C ASN A 91 15.41 -5.28 1.89
N GLN A 92 15.47 -4.03 1.45
CA GLN A 92 15.70 -2.88 2.31
C GLN A 92 14.49 -1.93 2.42
N ALA A 93 13.50 -2.09 1.54
CA ALA A 93 12.31 -1.26 1.56
C ALA A 93 11.45 -1.58 2.80
N ASN A 94 11.01 -0.53 3.47
CA ASN A 94 9.94 -0.67 4.45
C ASN A 94 8.62 -0.89 3.71
N LEU A 95 8.22 -2.16 3.55
CA LEU A 95 7.01 -2.55 2.83
C LEU A 95 5.74 -2.00 3.48
N GLN A 96 5.73 -1.87 4.81
CA GLN A 96 4.61 -1.27 5.53
C GLN A 96 4.44 0.20 5.13
N GLN A 97 5.51 0.98 5.22
CA GLN A 97 5.49 2.40 4.83
C GLN A 97 5.12 2.58 3.35
N PHE A 98 5.62 1.70 2.49
CA PHE A 98 5.23 1.73 1.07
C PHE A 98 3.73 1.47 0.88
N GLY A 99 3.18 0.50 1.61
CA GLY A 99 1.74 0.20 1.62
C GLY A 99 0.91 1.40 2.10
N GLU A 100 1.31 2.03 3.20
CA GLU A 100 0.65 3.22 3.75
C GLU A 100 0.66 4.39 2.76
N VAL A 101 1.77 4.61 2.08
CA VAL A 101 1.91 5.67 1.05
C VAL A 101 1.02 5.40 -0.15
N LEU A 102 0.96 4.16 -0.65
CA LEU A 102 0.05 3.78 -1.74
C LEU A 102 -1.41 3.94 -1.32
N GLN A 103 -1.76 3.54 -0.11
CA GLN A 103 -3.09 3.71 0.46
C GLN A 103 -3.48 5.19 0.53
N ALA A 104 -2.61 6.03 1.08
CA ALA A 104 -2.85 7.47 1.18
C ALA A 104 -3.05 8.11 -0.22
N TRP A 105 -2.24 7.70 -1.19
CA TRP A 105 -2.42 8.15 -2.56
C TRP A 105 -3.76 7.67 -3.15
N MET A 106 -4.13 6.41 -2.99
CA MET A 106 -5.41 5.90 -3.49
C MET A 106 -6.60 6.64 -2.87
N ILE A 107 -6.57 6.89 -1.55
CA ILE A 107 -7.61 7.64 -0.85
C ILE A 107 -7.70 9.08 -1.40
N SER A 108 -6.57 9.72 -1.70
CA SER A 108 -6.55 11.08 -2.27
C SER A 108 -7.15 11.18 -3.68
N GLN A 109 -7.29 10.05 -4.39
CA GLN A 109 -7.95 10.00 -5.70
C GLN A 109 -9.48 9.84 -5.61
N ILE A 110 -10.02 9.66 -4.40
CA ILE A 110 -11.45 9.47 -4.19
C ILE A 110 -12.10 10.83 -4.01
N PRO A 111 -13.15 11.17 -4.77
CA PRO A 111 -13.93 12.36 -4.50
C PRO A 111 -14.44 12.35 -3.05
N ASP A 112 -14.43 13.49 -2.39
CA ASP A 112 -14.89 13.69 -1.01
C ASP A 112 -14.10 12.89 0.08
N GLY A 113 -12.84 12.51 -0.22
CA GLY A 113 -11.96 11.85 0.75
C GLY A 113 -12.47 10.51 1.27
N GLY A 114 -13.38 9.86 0.54
CA GLY A 114 -13.91 8.54 0.90
C GLY A 114 -15.01 8.56 1.98
N THR A 115 -15.63 9.70 2.26
CA THR A 115 -16.77 9.79 3.18
C THR A 115 -17.98 8.96 2.74
N ALA A 116 -18.11 8.71 1.43
CA ALA A 116 -19.15 7.86 0.84
C ALA A 116 -18.90 6.34 0.92
N LEU A 117 -17.90 5.90 1.71
CA LEU A 117 -17.59 4.49 1.86
C LEU A 117 -18.55 3.83 2.86
N GLU A 118 -19.71 3.40 2.39
CA GLU A 118 -20.73 2.78 3.24
C GLU A 118 -20.41 1.33 3.60
N GLN A 119 -19.70 0.59 2.73
CA GLN A 119 -19.44 -0.84 2.91
C GLN A 119 -17.96 -1.20 2.76
N LEU A 120 -17.42 -1.83 3.80
CA LEU A 120 -16.09 -2.40 3.86
C LEU A 120 -16.17 -3.92 3.91
N VAL A 121 -15.42 -4.60 3.06
CA VAL A 121 -15.32 -6.06 3.03
C VAL A 121 -13.94 -6.46 3.58
N CYS A 122 -13.93 -7.32 4.58
CA CYS A 122 -12.72 -7.84 5.19
C CYS A 122 -12.50 -9.29 4.74
N ASP A 123 -11.31 -9.58 4.23
CA ASP A 123 -10.91 -10.92 3.77
C ASP A 123 -9.48 -11.23 4.21
N GLY A 124 -9.26 -12.48 4.61
CA GLY A 124 -7.96 -13.01 4.96
C GLY A 124 -7.46 -14.00 3.93
N LYS A 125 -6.18 -13.93 3.58
CA LYS A 125 -5.56 -14.82 2.59
C LYS A 125 -4.15 -15.21 2.96
N THR A 126 -3.86 -16.52 2.92
CA THR A 126 -2.49 -17.02 3.03
C THR A 126 -1.73 -16.78 1.72
N LEU A 127 -0.53 -16.23 1.82
CA LEU A 127 0.31 -15.94 0.66
C LEU A 127 0.95 -17.24 0.15
N LYS A 128 0.74 -17.55 -1.11
CA LYS A 128 1.39 -18.71 -1.76
C LYS A 128 2.90 -18.56 -1.74
N GLY A 129 3.61 -19.65 -1.43
CA GLY A 129 5.07 -19.68 -1.39
C GLY A 129 5.71 -19.05 -0.15
N SER A 130 4.90 -18.65 0.84
CA SER A 130 5.39 -18.12 2.11
C SER A 130 5.62 -19.20 3.18
N ALA A 131 5.41 -20.48 2.83
CA ALA A 131 5.63 -21.59 3.76
C ALA A 131 7.11 -21.68 4.16
N ILE A 132 7.38 -21.62 5.46
CA ILE A 132 8.69 -21.83 6.05
C ILE A 132 8.57 -23.00 7.02
N GLU A 133 9.40 -24.02 6.85
CA GLU A 133 9.49 -25.12 7.81
C GLU A 133 10.24 -24.64 9.06
N THR A 134 9.60 -24.81 10.21
CA THR A 134 10.19 -24.46 11.51
C THR A 134 11.00 -25.63 12.07
N ALA A 135 11.91 -25.36 13.01
CA ALA A 135 12.80 -26.39 13.60
C ALA A 135 12.05 -27.55 14.28
N ASP A 136 10.78 -27.36 14.63
CA ASP A 136 9.89 -28.37 15.21
C ASP A 136 9.08 -29.15 14.15
N GLY A 137 9.41 -28.99 12.86
CA GLY A 137 8.75 -29.70 11.75
C GLY A 137 7.37 -29.16 11.39
N LYS A 138 6.95 -28.03 11.94
CA LYS A 138 5.71 -27.34 11.57
C LYS A 138 5.96 -26.38 10.43
N HIS A 139 4.90 -26.08 9.69
CA HIS A 139 4.92 -25.04 8.67
C HIS A 139 4.29 -23.76 9.21
N ARG A 140 5.00 -22.65 9.09
CA ARG A 140 4.45 -21.33 9.27
C ARG A 140 4.22 -20.68 7.92
N PHE A 141 3.20 -19.84 7.84
CA PHE A 141 2.82 -19.12 6.63
C PHE A 141 2.72 -17.64 6.95
N VAL A 142 3.00 -16.82 5.97
CA VAL A 142 2.61 -15.41 6.00
C VAL A 142 1.19 -15.33 5.44
N ALA A 143 0.29 -14.77 6.20
CA ALA A 143 -1.07 -14.46 5.76
C ALA A 143 -1.27 -12.94 5.76
N GLN A 144 -2.29 -12.48 5.08
CA GLN A 144 -2.62 -11.07 4.94
C GLN A 144 -4.11 -10.88 5.14
N VAL A 145 -4.49 -9.93 5.97
CA VAL A 145 -5.86 -9.42 6.05
C VAL A 145 -5.97 -8.14 5.25
N THR A 146 -7.07 -7.99 4.54
CA THR A 146 -7.34 -6.86 3.66
C THR A 146 -8.71 -6.29 3.98
N VAL A 147 -8.78 -4.97 4.10
CA VAL A 147 -10.04 -4.22 4.14
C VAL A 147 -10.25 -3.59 2.77
N TYR A 148 -11.31 -3.99 2.11
CA TYR A 148 -11.63 -3.64 0.72
C TYR A 148 -12.87 -2.76 0.67
N ALA A 149 -12.78 -1.63 -0.03
CA ALA A 149 -13.91 -0.78 -0.33
C ALA A 149 -14.63 -1.28 -1.58
N ARG A 150 -15.81 -1.88 -1.42
CA ARG A 150 -16.55 -2.47 -2.53
C ARG A 150 -16.94 -1.43 -3.58
N ALA A 151 -17.39 -0.25 -3.16
CA ALA A 151 -17.83 0.81 -4.06
C ALA A 151 -16.71 1.35 -4.95
N LEU A 152 -15.47 1.33 -4.45
CA LEU A 152 -14.31 1.84 -5.16
C LEU A 152 -13.51 0.77 -5.90
N GLY A 153 -13.72 -0.50 -5.57
CA GLY A 153 -12.93 -1.59 -6.13
C GLY A 153 -11.46 -1.60 -5.68
N VAL A 154 -11.12 -1.06 -4.51
CA VAL A 154 -9.74 -0.95 -4.02
C VAL A 154 -9.58 -1.45 -2.59
N ALA A 155 -8.39 -1.98 -2.27
CA ALA A 155 -7.99 -2.28 -0.91
C ALA A 155 -7.63 -0.97 -0.19
N LEU A 156 -8.33 -0.66 0.89
CA LEU A 156 -8.08 0.52 1.71
C LEU A 156 -6.96 0.30 2.71
N ALA A 157 -6.87 -0.89 3.27
CA ALA A 157 -5.86 -1.23 4.25
C ALA A 157 -5.51 -2.71 4.17
N GLN A 158 -4.27 -3.04 4.47
CA GLN A 158 -3.77 -4.41 4.49
C GLN A 158 -2.81 -4.60 5.65
N LYS A 159 -2.83 -5.79 6.26
CA LYS A 159 -1.86 -6.19 7.28
C LYS A 159 -1.42 -7.62 7.04
N SER A 160 -0.10 -7.82 6.92
CA SER A 160 0.49 -9.16 6.90
C SER A 160 0.80 -9.62 8.32
N TYR A 161 0.63 -10.91 8.58
CA TYR A 161 0.93 -11.53 9.87
C TYR A 161 1.48 -12.94 9.67
N ASP A 162 2.29 -13.39 10.62
CA ASP A 162 2.76 -14.77 10.69
C ASP A 162 1.70 -15.63 11.39
N THR A 163 1.27 -16.72 10.76
CA THR A 163 0.22 -17.60 11.28
C THR A 163 0.61 -18.34 12.56
N HIS A 164 1.91 -18.36 12.90
CA HIS A 164 2.38 -18.92 14.15
C HIS A 164 2.33 -17.92 15.32
N GLU A 165 2.46 -16.62 15.01
CA GLU A 165 2.52 -15.55 16.02
C GLU A 165 1.18 -14.87 16.25
N SER A 166 0.30 -14.87 15.25
CA SER A 166 -0.97 -14.15 15.31
C SER A 166 -2.08 -14.92 14.57
N SER A 167 -3.32 -14.57 14.89
CA SER A 167 -4.51 -15.06 14.21
C SER A 167 -5.05 -14.01 13.25
N GLU A 168 -5.81 -14.48 12.25
CA GLU A 168 -6.53 -13.61 11.32
C GLU A 168 -7.42 -12.59 12.04
N GLN A 169 -8.13 -13.05 13.08
CA GLN A 169 -8.99 -12.20 13.90
C GLN A 169 -8.21 -11.10 14.64
N ALA A 170 -7.04 -11.43 15.20
CA ALA A 170 -6.20 -10.46 15.88
C ALA A 170 -5.64 -9.43 14.92
N ALA A 171 -5.14 -9.88 13.77
CA ALA A 171 -4.61 -9.01 12.71
C ALA A 171 -5.69 -8.09 12.13
N LEU A 172 -6.90 -8.61 11.90
CA LEU A 172 -8.04 -7.82 11.40
C LEU A 172 -8.52 -6.80 12.43
N LYS A 173 -8.62 -7.20 13.71
CA LYS A 173 -9.00 -6.30 14.79
C LYS A 173 -8.01 -5.13 14.93
N GLU A 174 -6.73 -5.42 14.85
CA GLU A 174 -5.68 -4.39 14.89
C GLU A 174 -5.77 -3.47 13.67
N LEU A 175 -5.97 -4.02 12.45
CA LEU A 175 -6.13 -3.24 11.24
C LEU A 175 -7.34 -2.30 11.31
N LEU A 176 -8.51 -2.83 11.70
CA LEU A 176 -9.72 -2.02 11.87
C LEU A 176 -9.57 -0.96 12.98
N SER A 177 -8.67 -1.22 13.94
CA SER A 177 -8.41 -0.25 15.01
C SER A 177 -7.74 1.03 14.54
N THR A 178 -7.11 1.03 13.38
CA THR A 178 -6.45 2.21 12.79
C THR A 178 -7.37 3.02 11.87
N MET A 179 -8.61 2.58 11.67
CA MET A 179 -9.55 3.17 10.70
C MET A 179 -10.75 3.82 11.40
N GLU A 180 -11.30 4.85 10.79
CA GLU A 180 -12.59 5.40 11.19
C GLU A 180 -13.72 4.55 10.61
N LEU A 181 -14.50 3.93 11.48
CA LEU A 181 -15.53 2.95 11.12
C LEU A 181 -16.95 3.47 11.35
N GLU A 182 -17.10 4.70 11.84
CA GLU A 182 -18.41 5.27 12.11
C GLU A 182 -19.28 5.32 10.86
N GLY A 183 -20.52 4.84 10.97
CA GLY A 183 -21.47 4.79 9.86
C GLY A 183 -21.13 3.80 8.74
N LYS A 184 -20.11 2.95 8.91
CA LYS A 184 -19.69 1.98 7.89
C LYS A 184 -20.22 0.58 8.18
N LEU A 185 -20.73 -0.08 7.15
CA LEU A 185 -21.10 -1.50 7.22
C LEU A 185 -19.85 -2.36 7.00
N ILE A 186 -19.50 -3.17 8.00
CA ILE A 186 -18.37 -4.10 7.91
C ILE A 186 -18.90 -5.48 7.58
N GLN A 187 -18.44 -6.05 6.47
CA GLN A 187 -18.69 -7.42 6.05
C GLN A 187 -17.42 -8.24 6.22
N ALA A 188 -17.50 -9.29 7.02
CA ALA A 188 -16.41 -10.25 7.23
C ALA A 188 -16.94 -11.68 7.15
N ASP A 189 -16.03 -12.65 6.91
CA ASP A 189 -16.40 -14.08 6.92
C ASP A 189 -16.88 -14.52 8.31
N ALA A 190 -17.63 -15.63 8.33
CA ALA A 190 -18.20 -16.23 9.54
C ALA A 190 -17.13 -16.55 10.62
N LEU A 191 -15.88 -16.77 10.25
CA LEU A 191 -14.76 -16.93 11.17
C LEU A 191 -14.56 -15.73 12.10
N HIS A 192 -15.03 -14.53 11.70
CA HIS A 192 -14.94 -13.30 12.47
C HIS A 192 -16.19 -13.01 13.32
N THR A 193 -17.27 -13.82 13.23
CA THR A 193 -18.52 -13.61 13.96
C THR A 193 -18.40 -14.04 15.43
N THR A 194 -17.42 -13.52 16.15
CA THR A 194 -17.27 -13.74 17.59
C THR A 194 -17.74 -12.53 18.38
N GLN A 195 -18.29 -12.75 19.58
CA GLN A 195 -18.72 -11.67 20.46
C GLN A 195 -17.59 -10.68 20.76
N ALA A 196 -16.35 -11.16 20.90
CA ALA A 196 -15.17 -10.34 21.14
C ALA A 196 -14.80 -9.44 19.94
N PHE A 197 -15.07 -9.90 18.70
CA PHE A 197 -14.87 -9.11 17.50
C PHE A 197 -15.90 -7.97 17.43
N PHE A 198 -17.18 -8.29 17.62
CA PHE A 198 -18.24 -7.27 17.61
C PHE A 198 -18.07 -6.24 18.72
N ALA A 199 -17.72 -6.64 19.94
CA ALA A 199 -17.45 -5.71 21.03
C ALA A 199 -16.30 -4.75 20.71
N GLY A 200 -15.24 -5.22 20.05
CA GLY A 200 -14.11 -4.40 19.66
C GLY A 200 -14.40 -3.41 18.52
N VAL A 201 -15.36 -3.73 17.65
CA VAL A 201 -15.81 -2.84 16.55
C VAL A 201 -16.87 -1.85 17.07
N SER A 202 -17.83 -2.32 17.89
CA SER A 202 -18.96 -1.52 18.39
C SER A 202 -18.57 -0.52 19.49
N SER A 203 -17.51 -0.77 20.27
CA SER A 203 -17.08 0.12 21.36
C SER A 203 -16.54 1.48 20.87
N ARG A 204 -16.48 1.69 19.56
CA ARG A 204 -16.05 2.93 18.91
C ARG A 204 -17.19 3.77 18.32
N ALA A 205 -18.44 3.28 18.38
CA ALA A 205 -19.57 4.14 18.11
C ALA A 205 -19.70 5.14 19.29
N PRO A 206 -19.69 6.46 19.06
CA PRO A 206 -19.96 7.40 20.13
C PRO A 206 -21.35 7.10 20.69
N THR A 207 -21.42 6.88 21.99
CA THR A 207 -22.71 6.90 22.69
C THR A 207 -23.28 8.30 22.51
N SER A 208 -24.26 8.41 21.62
CA SER A 208 -25.03 9.64 21.46
C SER A 208 -25.66 10.00 22.80
N PRO A 209 -25.66 11.31 23.17
CA PRO A 209 -26.27 11.78 24.39
C PRO A 209 -27.78 11.59 24.42
#